data_d5b97cab3833bba4b640dbd1ccd005b8
#
_entry.id   d5b97cab3833bba4b640dbd1ccd005b8
#
_cell.length_a   1.000
_cell.length_b   1.000
_cell.length_c   1.000
_cell.angle_alpha   90.00
_cell.angle_beta   90.00
_cell.angle_gamma   90.00
#
_symmetry.space_group_name_H-M   'P 1'
#
loop_
_entity.id
_entity.type
_entity.pdbx_description
1 polymer ?
#
loop_
_entity_poly.entity_id
_entity_poly.type
_entity_poly.pdbx_seq_one_letter_code
_entity_poly.pdbx_strand_id
1 'polypeptide(L)'
;RIETGFTGDTIIIKLNPPLVENEEEIVLQPIALKLKHYVKGVTIHYTIDGTEPDSVLSPIYKNDFMMDKNITVKAKAFKPGWISSDVTERTFYKAGYKIDSIRFVQPAADEPYKKMSAAVLADAQKGDQNFRSGKWIGYRGLPMQALLYFDTVKNIASVTVSSLIDMGGYIMPPQQIEVWAGKDPGHLQLIKKINPEQPAKQGPGYLKGYELNFKPLKEKYLKVVVIPVAR
;
A
#
# COMPACT_ATOMS: atom_id res chain seq x y z
N ARG A 1 21.83 14.87 -0.78
CA ARG A 1 23.11 14.70 -1.49
C ARG A 1 23.08 15.58 -2.73
N ILE A 2 24.08 16.42 -2.90
CA ILE A 2 24.24 17.25 -4.10
C ILE A 2 25.27 16.52 -4.97
N GLU A 3 24.87 16.11 -6.17
CA GLU A 3 25.80 15.58 -7.17
C GLU A 3 26.26 16.75 -8.04
N THR A 4 27.55 16.93 -8.17
CA THR A 4 28.17 17.97 -9.00
C THR A 4 29.00 17.34 -10.10
N GLY A 5 28.82 17.80 -11.33
CA GLY A 5 29.66 17.47 -12.46
C GLY A 5 30.40 18.70 -12.97
N PHE A 6 31.66 18.56 -13.41
CA PHE A 6 32.44 19.62 -14.02
C PHE A 6 32.50 19.42 -15.52
N THR A 7 32.11 20.45 -16.27
CA THR A 7 32.39 20.52 -17.72
C THR A 7 33.08 21.86 -17.97
N GLY A 8 34.43 21.83 -18.06
CA GLY A 8 35.22 23.06 -18.13
C GLY A 8 35.08 23.89 -16.85
N ASP A 9 34.81 25.20 -16.98
CA ASP A 9 34.66 26.12 -15.85
C ASP A 9 33.23 26.18 -15.26
N THR A 10 32.32 25.30 -15.70
CA THR A 10 30.92 25.35 -15.29
C THR A 10 30.61 24.23 -14.30
N ILE A 11 30.15 24.59 -13.08
CA ILE A 11 29.61 23.65 -12.10
C ILE A 11 28.14 23.43 -12.42
N ILE A 12 27.78 22.19 -12.76
CA ILE A 12 26.39 21.80 -12.95
C ILE A 12 25.89 21.13 -11.68
N ILE A 13 24.83 21.69 -11.07
CA ILE A 13 24.25 21.19 -9.82
C ILE A 13 22.98 20.41 -10.14
N LYS A 14 22.90 19.16 -9.67
CA LYS A 14 21.68 18.33 -9.73
C LYS A 14 20.84 18.56 -8.47
N LEU A 15 19.54 18.74 -8.66
CA LEU A 15 18.58 18.84 -7.55
C LEU A 15 18.38 17.50 -6.84
N ASN A 16 18.15 17.55 -5.53
CA ASN A 16 17.61 16.40 -4.81
C ASN A 16 16.13 16.17 -5.17
N PRO A 17 15.61 14.94 -5.05
CA PRO A 17 14.19 14.68 -5.23
C PRO A 17 13.32 15.45 -4.23
N PRO A 18 12.08 15.81 -4.59
CA PRO A 18 11.12 16.37 -3.64
C PRO A 18 10.83 15.40 -2.50
N LEU A 19 10.52 15.91 -1.32
CA LEU A 19 10.05 15.13 -0.19
C LEU A 19 8.53 15.04 -0.21
N VAL A 20 8.00 13.85 0.05
CA VAL A 20 6.59 13.65 0.37
C VAL A 20 6.48 13.67 1.90
N GLU A 21 5.87 14.73 2.45
CA GLU A 21 5.77 14.93 3.90
C GLU A 21 4.58 14.20 4.54
N ASN A 22 3.68 13.62 3.73
CA ASN A 22 2.61 12.78 4.27
C ASN A 22 3.19 11.51 4.90
N GLU A 23 2.85 11.25 6.15
CA GLU A 23 3.26 10.03 6.86
C GLU A 23 2.31 8.86 6.55
N GLU A 24 1.02 9.16 6.35
CA GLU A 24 -0.02 8.18 6.05
C GLU A 24 0.12 7.62 4.64
N GLU A 25 0.05 6.32 4.51
CA GLU A 25 -0.07 5.63 3.21
C GLU A 25 -1.48 5.09 2.98
N ILE A 26 -2.23 4.84 4.06
CA ILE A 26 -3.64 4.44 4.00
C ILE A 26 -4.50 5.60 4.48
N VAL A 27 -5.35 6.10 3.60
CA VAL A 27 -6.14 7.32 3.79
C VAL A 27 -7.59 6.96 4.02
N LEU A 28 -8.10 7.24 5.22
CA LEU A 28 -9.51 7.02 5.59
C LEU A 28 -10.42 8.18 5.17
N GLN A 29 -9.89 9.41 5.23
CA GLN A 29 -10.56 10.64 4.80
C GLN A 29 -9.69 11.35 3.76
N PRO A 30 -10.24 12.19 2.88
CA PRO A 30 -9.43 12.98 1.97
C PRO A 30 -8.38 13.79 2.72
N ILE A 31 -7.11 13.69 2.32
CA ILE A 31 -6.00 14.46 2.87
C ILE A 31 -5.26 15.21 1.77
N ALA A 32 -4.69 16.37 2.12
CA ALA A 32 -3.88 17.13 1.18
C ALA A 32 -2.54 16.42 0.92
N LEU A 33 -2.14 16.34 -0.35
CA LEU A 33 -0.77 15.97 -0.72
C LEU A 33 0.17 17.07 -0.23
N LYS A 34 1.28 16.68 0.43
CA LYS A 34 2.30 17.59 0.94
C LYS A 34 3.64 17.27 0.30
N LEU A 35 4.06 18.12 -0.64
CA LEU A 35 5.39 18.04 -1.26
C LEU A 35 6.24 19.22 -0.83
N LYS A 36 7.53 19.00 -0.62
CA LYS A 36 8.48 20.04 -0.20
C LYS A 36 9.82 19.89 -0.91
N HIS A 37 10.45 21.02 -1.14
CA HIS A 37 11.84 21.09 -1.56
C HIS A 37 12.57 22.21 -0.80
N TYR A 38 13.81 21.96 -0.36
CA TYR A 38 14.54 22.92 0.48
C TYR A 38 15.25 24.02 -0.31
N VAL A 39 15.51 23.82 -1.60
CA VAL A 39 16.19 24.82 -2.42
C VAL A 39 15.18 25.87 -2.89
N LYS A 40 15.46 27.15 -2.62
CA LYS A 40 14.62 28.25 -3.07
C LYS A 40 14.57 28.38 -4.59
N GLY A 41 13.42 28.74 -5.13
CA GLY A 41 13.20 28.91 -6.56
C GLY A 41 13.09 27.61 -7.35
N VAL A 42 12.91 26.48 -6.67
CA VAL A 42 12.56 25.20 -7.29
C VAL A 42 11.05 25.15 -7.54
N THR A 43 10.65 24.65 -8.70
CA THR A 43 9.28 24.20 -8.99
C THR A 43 9.20 22.70 -8.85
N ILE A 44 8.15 22.18 -8.20
CA ILE A 44 7.87 20.76 -8.12
C ILE A 44 6.76 20.46 -9.12
N HIS A 45 7.03 19.60 -10.09
CA HIS A 45 6.02 19.03 -10.98
C HIS A 45 5.65 17.63 -10.51
N TYR A 46 4.38 17.24 -10.67
CA TYR A 46 3.91 15.95 -10.21
C TYR A 46 2.90 15.32 -11.17
N THR A 47 2.75 13.99 -11.06
CA THR A 47 1.72 13.20 -11.74
C THR A 47 1.06 12.27 -10.73
N ILE A 48 -0.15 11.78 -11.07
CA ILE A 48 -0.93 10.86 -10.22
C ILE A 48 -1.38 9.61 -10.98
N ASP A 49 -0.94 9.46 -12.21
CA ASP A 49 -1.29 8.37 -13.14
C ASP A 49 -0.12 7.40 -13.40
N GLY A 50 1.00 7.61 -12.69
CA GLY A 50 2.21 6.78 -12.82
C GLY A 50 3.17 7.23 -13.93
N THR A 51 2.84 8.25 -14.73
CA THR A 51 3.76 8.83 -15.71
C THR A 51 4.89 9.60 -15.03
N GLU A 52 6.04 9.75 -15.69
CA GLU A 52 7.15 10.55 -15.17
C GLU A 52 6.83 12.05 -15.29
N PRO A 53 7.03 12.86 -14.23
CA PRO A 53 6.79 14.31 -14.28
C PRO A 53 7.74 15.01 -15.26
N ASP A 54 7.15 15.83 -16.13
CA ASP A 54 7.81 16.68 -17.11
C ASP A 54 7.71 18.16 -16.72
N SER A 55 8.73 18.97 -17.08
CA SER A 55 8.80 20.39 -16.70
C SER A 55 7.82 21.33 -17.44
N VAL A 56 7.19 20.82 -18.51
CA VAL A 56 6.31 21.61 -19.39
C VAL A 56 4.85 21.13 -19.27
N LEU A 57 4.64 19.81 -19.33
CA LEU A 57 3.31 19.20 -19.44
C LEU A 57 2.69 18.84 -18.09
N SER A 58 3.52 18.50 -17.09
CA SER A 58 3.00 18.10 -15.79
C SER A 58 2.60 19.29 -14.93
N PRO A 59 1.53 19.18 -14.13
CA PRO A 59 1.09 20.26 -13.24
C PRO A 59 2.17 20.62 -12.22
N ILE A 60 2.23 21.94 -11.91
CA ILE A 60 3.07 22.46 -10.84
C ILE A 60 2.32 22.25 -9.51
N TYR A 61 3.01 21.73 -8.52
CA TYR A 61 2.46 21.58 -7.17
C TYR A 61 2.27 22.93 -6.47
N LYS A 62 1.04 23.17 -5.99
CA LYS A 62 0.62 24.43 -5.33
C LYS A 62 -0.05 24.22 -3.98
N ASN A 63 0.12 23.05 -3.34
CA ASN A 63 -0.55 22.68 -2.07
C ASN A 63 -2.08 22.53 -2.16
N ASP A 64 -2.64 22.30 -3.33
CA ASP A 64 -4.07 22.28 -3.60
C ASP A 64 -4.65 20.91 -3.98
N PHE A 65 -3.81 19.86 -4.03
CA PHE A 65 -4.26 18.53 -4.42
C PHE A 65 -4.72 17.70 -3.22
N MET A 66 -6.00 17.25 -3.27
CA MET A 66 -6.59 16.35 -2.26
C MET A 66 -6.57 14.91 -2.73
N MET A 67 -6.06 14.02 -1.90
CA MET A 67 -6.02 12.57 -2.13
C MET A 67 -7.28 11.93 -1.55
N ASP A 68 -8.18 11.46 -2.41
CA ASP A 68 -9.46 10.84 -2.05
C ASP A 68 -9.68 9.44 -2.65
N LYS A 69 -8.69 8.94 -3.38
CA LYS A 69 -8.69 7.63 -4.07
C LYS A 69 -7.31 6.99 -4.04
N ASN A 70 -7.20 5.75 -4.50
CA ASN A 70 -5.89 5.12 -4.74
C ASN A 70 -5.14 5.90 -5.80
N ILE A 71 -3.94 6.37 -5.46
CA ILE A 71 -3.07 7.11 -6.39
C ILE A 71 -1.61 6.76 -6.15
N THR A 72 -0.84 6.79 -7.23
CA THR A 72 0.62 6.80 -7.16
C THR A 72 1.10 8.19 -7.58
N VAL A 73 1.62 8.93 -6.62
CA VAL A 73 2.21 10.24 -6.86
C VAL A 73 3.66 10.05 -7.29
N LYS A 74 4.03 10.64 -8.43
CA LYS A 74 5.41 10.86 -8.82
C LYS A 74 5.69 12.36 -8.82
N ALA A 75 6.83 12.77 -8.26
CA ALA A 75 7.21 14.17 -8.17
C ALA A 75 8.67 14.38 -8.53
N LYS A 76 8.95 15.46 -9.27
CA LYS A 76 10.27 15.83 -9.74
C LYS A 76 10.50 17.33 -9.58
N ALA A 77 11.70 17.71 -9.18
CA ALA A 77 12.09 19.10 -8.95
C ALA A 77 12.83 19.68 -10.16
N PHE A 78 12.47 20.92 -10.50
CA PHE A 78 13.08 21.66 -11.63
C PHE A 78 13.50 23.05 -11.17
N LYS A 79 14.62 23.54 -11.70
CA LYS A 79 15.11 24.90 -11.53
C LYS A 79 15.95 25.32 -12.73
N PRO A 80 15.76 26.50 -13.30
CA PRO A 80 16.58 26.99 -14.41
C PRO A 80 18.05 26.96 -14.08
N GLY A 81 18.88 26.45 -15.03
CA GLY A 81 20.32 26.33 -14.88
C GLY A 81 20.80 25.17 -14.00
N TRP A 82 19.90 24.30 -13.53
CA TRP A 82 20.21 23.12 -12.74
C TRP A 82 19.76 21.84 -13.45
N ILE A 83 20.41 20.71 -13.16
CA ILE A 83 19.90 19.40 -13.59
C ILE A 83 18.67 19.08 -12.70
N SER A 84 17.59 18.64 -13.34
CA SER A 84 16.38 18.19 -12.61
C SER A 84 16.70 17.03 -11.67
N SER A 85 15.89 16.90 -10.63
CA SER A 85 16.06 15.80 -9.67
C SER A 85 15.70 14.43 -10.27
N ASP A 86 16.04 13.38 -9.55
CA ASP A 86 15.37 12.10 -9.72
C ASP A 86 13.90 12.20 -9.27
N VAL A 87 13.09 11.20 -9.64
CA VAL A 87 11.68 11.14 -9.29
C VAL A 87 11.53 10.57 -7.86
N THR A 88 10.73 11.25 -7.04
CA THR A 88 10.17 10.64 -5.82
C THR A 88 8.85 10.00 -6.20
N GLU A 89 8.63 8.76 -5.78
CA GLU A 89 7.37 8.02 -5.97
C GLU A 89 6.80 7.57 -4.63
N ARG A 90 5.48 7.77 -4.44
CA ARG A 90 4.75 7.25 -3.29
C ARG A 90 3.32 6.91 -3.64
N THR A 91 2.86 5.73 -3.23
CA THR A 91 1.49 5.27 -3.43
C THR A 91 0.67 5.48 -2.17
N PHE A 92 -0.53 6.05 -2.35
CA PHE A 92 -1.54 6.23 -1.30
C PHE A 92 -2.74 5.34 -1.62
N TYR A 93 -3.28 4.72 -0.57
CA TYR A 93 -4.40 3.78 -0.66
C TYR A 93 -5.59 4.35 0.07
N LYS A 94 -6.72 4.48 -0.62
CA LYS A 94 -7.99 4.88 0.01
C LYS A 94 -8.62 3.67 0.70
N ALA A 95 -8.80 3.75 2.02
CA ALA A 95 -9.62 2.81 2.75
C ALA A 95 -11.07 3.28 2.79
N GLY A 96 -12.00 2.35 2.59
CA GLY A 96 -13.43 2.68 2.60
C GLY A 96 -13.98 2.87 4.01
N TYR A 97 -13.61 1.98 4.93
CA TYR A 97 -14.13 1.98 6.30
C TYR A 97 -13.05 1.64 7.31
N LYS A 98 -13.12 2.28 8.47
CA LYS A 98 -12.42 1.81 9.67
C LYS A 98 -13.08 0.53 10.14
N ILE A 99 -12.27 -0.47 10.46
CA ILE A 99 -12.70 -1.72 11.06
C ILE A 99 -12.79 -1.50 12.58
N ASP A 100 -13.95 -1.77 13.19
CA ASP A 100 -14.15 -1.52 14.61
C ASP A 100 -13.56 -2.62 15.49
N SER A 101 -13.58 -3.87 15.00
CA SER A 101 -12.94 -5.00 15.65
C SER A 101 -12.46 -6.03 14.64
N ILE A 102 -11.30 -6.60 14.89
CA ILE A 102 -10.73 -7.69 14.09
C ILE A 102 -10.11 -8.74 15.00
N ARG A 103 -10.33 -10.01 14.67
CA ARG A 103 -9.71 -11.12 15.40
C ARG A 103 -9.35 -12.27 14.45
N PHE A 104 -8.34 -13.01 14.79
CA PHE A 104 -8.09 -14.28 14.13
C PHE A 104 -9.10 -15.33 14.58
N VAL A 105 -9.56 -16.17 13.66
CA VAL A 105 -10.31 -17.39 14.00
C VAL A 105 -9.36 -18.39 14.63
N GLN A 106 -8.14 -18.48 14.10
CA GLN A 106 -7.04 -19.25 14.64
C GLN A 106 -5.75 -18.41 14.55
N PRO A 107 -5.00 -18.24 15.66
CA PRO A 107 -3.73 -17.52 15.61
C PRO A 107 -2.71 -18.25 14.74
N ALA A 108 -1.68 -17.53 14.31
CA ALA A 108 -0.52 -18.13 13.64
C ALA A 108 0.17 -19.15 14.57
N ALA A 109 0.73 -20.22 14.00
CA ALA A 109 1.38 -21.26 14.77
C ALA A 109 2.80 -20.88 15.20
N ASP A 110 3.50 -20.10 14.39
CA ASP A 110 4.92 -19.81 14.54
C ASP A 110 5.19 -18.49 15.25
N GLU A 111 6.27 -18.44 16.04
CA GLU A 111 6.80 -17.20 16.59
C GLU A 111 7.50 -16.37 15.48
N PRO A 112 7.47 -15.02 15.55
CA PRO A 112 6.85 -14.19 16.59
C PRO A 112 5.32 -13.98 16.38
N TYR A 113 4.74 -14.46 15.29
CA TYR A 113 3.38 -14.15 14.83
C TYR A 113 2.30 -14.71 15.75
N LYS A 114 2.59 -15.80 16.47
CA LYS A 114 1.65 -16.45 17.39
C LYS A 114 1.06 -15.51 18.44
N LYS A 115 1.85 -14.54 18.90
CA LYS A 115 1.47 -13.57 19.94
C LYS A 115 0.96 -12.25 19.39
N MET A 116 0.97 -12.08 18.07
CA MET A 116 0.56 -10.80 17.47
C MET A 116 -0.96 -10.67 17.43
N SER A 117 -1.43 -9.45 17.68
CA SER A 117 -2.84 -9.11 17.53
C SER A 117 -3.25 -9.05 16.07
N ALA A 118 -4.49 -9.44 15.77
CA ALA A 118 -5.07 -9.25 14.43
C ALA A 118 -5.23 -7.75 14.07
N ALA A 119 -5.16 -6.84 15.05
CA ALA A 119 -5.28 -5.40 14.82
C ALA A 119 -4.22 -4.87 13.82
N VAL A 120 -3.05 -5.51 13.72
CA VAL A 120 -2.01 -5.16 12.74
C VAL A 120 -2.50 -5.25 11.28
N LEU A 121 -3.55 -6.02 11.00
CA LEU A 121 -4.15 -6.12 9.67
C LEU A 121 -5.07 -4.93 9.32
N ALA A 122 -5.38 -4.07 10.32
CA ALA A 122 -6.36 -2.99 10.18
C ALA A 122 -5.93 -1.69 10.88
N ASP A 123 -4.63 -1.52 11.15
CA ASP A 123 -4.05 -0.36 11.83
C ASP A 123 -3.81 0.86 10.92
N ALA A 124 -4.23 0.77 9.66
CA ALA A 124 -4.01 1.77 8.61
C ALA A 124 -2.53 2.04 8.28
N GLN A 125 -1.64 1.13 8.65
CA GLN A 125 -0.24 1.18 8.25
C GLN A 125 0.04 0.21 7.10
N LYS A 126 0.85 0.64 6.15
CA LYS A 126 1.33 -0.23 5.09
C LYS A 126 2.55 -1.02 5.60
N GLY A 127 2.56 -2.31 5.30
CA GLY A 127 3.76 -3.11 5.53
C GLY A 127 4.92 -2.68 4.61
N ASP A 128 6.13 -2.96 5.02
CA ASP A 128 7.37 -2.71 4.28
C ASP A 128 8.01 -4.03 3.80
N GLN A 129 9.18 -3.95 3.15
CA GLN A 129 9.89 -5.15 2.68
C GLN A 129 10.58 -5.95 3.79
N ASN A 130 10.57 -5.46 5.02
CA ASN A 130 11.10 -6.19 6.17
C ASN A 130 10.00 -6.98 6.87
N PHE A 131 9.94 -8.29 6.64
CA PHE A 131 8.93 -9.15 7.26
C PHE A 131 9.01 -9.21 8.80
N ARG A 132 10.14 -8.74 9.40
CA ARG A 132 10.33 -8.65 10.85
C ARG A 132 10.00 -7.28 11.44
N SER A 133 9.46 -6.37 10.65
CA SER A 133 9.13 -4.99 11.10
C SER A 133 7.98 -4.92 12.12
N GLY A 134 7.27 -6.03 12.36
CA GLY A 134 6.07 -6.07 13.19
C GLY A 134 4.78 -5.65 12.46
N LYS A 135 4.87 -5.27 11.19
CA LYS A 135 3.74 -4.87 10.34
C LYS A 135 3.12 -6.02 9.54
N TRP A 136 3.61 -7.24 9.73
CA TRP A 136 3.21 -8.42 8.99
C TRP A 136 2.80 -9.55 9.92
N ILE A 137 1.84 -10.34 9.46
CA ILE A 137 1.51 -11.64 10.07
C ILE A 137 1.92 -12.74 9.10
N GLY A 138 2.69 -13.71 9.57
CA GLY A 138 3.10 -14.89 8.80
C GLY A 138 2.28 -16.12 9.17
N TYR A 139 1.78 -16.82 8.16
CA TYR A 139 1.10 -18.11 8.30
C TYR A 139 1.80 -19.15 7.42
N ARG A 140 2.01 -20.34 7.98
CA ARG A 140 2.63 -21.47 7.30
C ARG A 140 1.81 -22.73 7.54
N GLY A 141 1.43 -23.42 6.45
CA GLY A 141 0.70 -24.68 6.51
C GLY A 141 -0.76 -24.60 6.95
N LEU A 142 -1.19 -23.46 7.50
CA LEU A 142 -2.57 -23.19 7.93
C LEU A 142 -3.09 -21.94 7.25
N PRO A 143 -4.36 -21.87 6.87
CA PRO A 143 -4.99 -20.65 6.36
C PRO A 143 -5.03 -19.57 7.43
N MET A 144 -4.63 -18.33 7.07
CA MET A 144 -4.99 -17.16 7.86
C MET A 144 -6.49 -16.92 7.73
N GLN A 145 -7.19 -16.76 8.84
CA GLN A 145 -8.61 -16.41 8.87
C GLN A 145 -8.82 -15.26 9.85
N ALA A 146 -9.17 -14.11 9.32
CA ALA A 146 -9.49 -12.92 10.10
C ALA A 146 -10.98 -12.60 10.00
N LEU A 147 -11.66 -12.47 11.14
CA LEU A 147 -13.03 -12.03 11.26
C LEU A 147 -13.05 -10.55 11.60
N LEU A 148 -13.68 -9.74 10.74
CA LEU A 148 -13.82 -8.30 10.84
C LEU A 148 -15.26 -7.96 11.24
N TYR A 149 -15.40 -7.00 12.13
CA TYR A 149 -16.68 -6.50 12.60
C TYR A 149 -16.78 -4.98 12.42
N PHE A 150 -17.95 -4.53 11.98
CA PHE A 150 -18.36 -3.14 11.93
C PHE A 150 -19.53 -2.90 12.88
N ASP A 151 -19.45 -1.85 13.70
CA ASP A 151 -20.49 -1.47 14.66
C ASP A 151 -21.85 -1.18 13.98
N THR A 152 -21.78 -0.63 12.76
CA THR A 152 -22.93 -0.36 11.89
C THR A 152 -22.81 -1.10 10.56
N VAL A 153 -23.95 -1.36 9.94
CA VAL A 153 -23.99 -1.96 8.58
C VAL A 153 -23.24 -1.06 7.61
N LYS A 154 -22.25 -1.61 6.90
CA LYS A 154 -21.47 -0.92 5.86
C LYS A 154 -21.87 -1.43 4.48
N ASN A 155 -21.84 -0.53 3.48
CA ASN A 155 -22.03 -0.88 2.08
C ASN A 155 -20.66 -1.18 1.46
N ILE A 156 -20.30 -2.46 1.37
CA ILE A 156 -18.96 -2.92 1.01
C ILE A 156 -18.98 -3.47 -0.41
N ALA A 157 -18.04 -3.05 -1.24
CA ALA A 157 -17.91 -3.47 -2.65
C ALA A 157 -16.55 -4.11 -2.96
N SER A 158 -15.56 -3.94 -2.08
CA SER A 158 -14.24 -4.54 -2.26
C SER A 158 -13.52 -4.78 -0.94
N VAL A 159 -12.56 -5.69 -0.98
CA VAL A 159 -11.58 -5.92 0.08
C VAL A 159 -10.20 -6.00 -0.57
N THR A 160 -9.23 -5.27 -0.02
CA THR A 160 -7.85 -5.36 -0.44
C THR A 160 -7.02 -6.07 0.61
N VAL A 161 -6.29 -7.10 0.21
CA VAL A 161 -5.35 -7.84 1.05
C VAL A 161 -3.93 -7.51 0.60
N SER A 162 -3.13 -6.95 1.51
CA SER A 162 -1.71 -6.69 1.24
C SER A 162 -0.86 -7.89 1.62
N SER A 163 0.11 -8.23 0.76
CA SER A 163 1.07 -9.29 1.01
C SER A 163 2.48 -8.80 0.67
N LEU A 164 3.45 -9.22 1.47
CA LEU A 164 4.85 -9.22 1.08
C LEU A 164 5.10 -10.50 0.30
N ILE A 165 5.78 -10.39 -0.83
CA ILE A 165 6.25 -11.51 -1.63
C ILE A 165 7.78 -11.45 -1.64
N ASP A 166 8.42 -12.47 -1.09
CA ASP A 166 9.88 -12.64 -1.10
C ASP A 166 10.20 -14.14 -1.19
N MET A 167 10.25 -14.64 -2.40
CA MET A 167 10.48 -16.07 -2.64
C MET A 167 11.84 -16.54 -2.14
N GLY A 168 12.85 -15.64 -2.11
CA GLY A 168 14.17 -15.93 -1.52
C GLY A 168 14.09 -16.14 0.00
N GLY A 169 13.19 -15.42 0.66
CA GLY A 169 12.86 -15.59 2.06
C GLY A 169 11.75 -16.61 2.34
N TYR A 170 11.34 -17.41 1.35
CA TYR A 170 10.22 -18.36 1.44
C TYR A 170 8.86 -17.73 1.75
N ILE A 171 8.68 -16.47 1.40
CA ILE A 171 7.42 -15.74 1.52
C ILE A 171 6.73 -15.77 0.16
N MET A 172 5.79 -16.69 0.00
CA MET A 172 5.11 -16.95 -1.27
C MET A 172 3.82 -16.12 -1.42
N PRO A 173 3.39 -15.85 -2.66
CA PRO A 173 2.02 -15.38 -2.89
C PRO A 173 1.01 -16.37 -2.30
N PRO A 174 -0.15 -15.90 -1.81
CA PRO A 174 -1.23 -16.79 -1.41
C PRO A 174 -1.67 -17.70 -2.57
N GLN A 175 -2.01 -18.95 -2.27
CA GLN A 175 -2.64 -19.83 -3.25
C GLN A 175 -4.07 -19.37 -3.57
N GLN A 176 -4.79 -18.93 -2.54
CA GLN A 176 -6.16 -18.44 -2.68
C GLN A 176 -6.45 -17.36 -1.63
N ILE A 177 -7.30 -16.41 -2.00
CA ILE A 177 -7.86 -15.43 -1.07
C ILE A 177 -9.37 -15.45 -1.21
N GLU A 178 -10.08 -15.51 -0.08
CA GLU A 178 -11.53 -15.55 -0.01
C GLU A 178 -12.07 -14.41 0.86
N VAL A 179 -13.21 -13.86 0.46
CA VAL A 179 -14.02 -12.93 1.26
C VAL A 179 -15.38 -13.56 1.50
N TRP A 180 -15.73 -13.66 2.76
CA TRP A 180 -17.03 -14.12 3.26
C TRP A 180 -17.72 -12.97 3.97
N ALA A 181 -19.04 -12.89 3.88
CA ALA A 181 -19.82 -11.84 4.53
C ALA A 181 -21.15 -12.37 5.09
N GLY A 182 -21.68 -11.66 6.10
CA GLY A 182 -22.97 -12.00 6.69
C GLY A 182 -23.34 -11.07 7.83
N LYS A 183 -24.58 -11.27 8.33
CA LYS A 183 -25.16 -10.50 9.44
C LYS A 183 -24.68 -10.96 10.80
N ASP A 184 -24.23 -12.19 10.89
CA ASP A 184 -23.64 -12.75 12.11
C ASP A 184 -22.43 -13.65 11.77
N PRO A 185 -21.49 -13.83 12.71
CA PRO A 185 -20.24 -14.54 12.43
C PRO A 185 -20.39 -16.06 12.26
N GLY A 186 -21.53 -16.64 12.61
CA GLY A 186 -21.82 -18.08 12.46
C GLY A 186 -22.39 -18.42 11.09
N HIS A 187 -22.92 -17.45 10.36
CA HIS A 187 -23.63 -17.66 9.08
C HIS A 187 -23.08 -16.74 7.98
N LEU A 188 -21.79 -16.92 7.66
CA LEU A 188 -21.12 -16.18 6.57
C LEU A 188 -21.21 -16.96 5.26
N GLN A 189 -21.44 -16.24 4.16
CA GLN A 189 -21.46 -16.79 2.82
C GLN A 189 -20.23 -16.34 2.03
N LEU A 190 -19.72 -17.21 1.17
CA LEU A 190 -18.62 -16.86 0.28
C LEU A 190 -19.09 -15.83 -0.76
N ILE A 191 -18.47 -14.66 -0.77
CA ILE A 191 -18.82 -13.56 -1.67
C ILE A 191 -17.86 -13.52 -2.87
N LYS A 192 -16.58 -13.69 -2.63
CA LYS A 192 -15.56 -13.62 -3.67
C LYS A 192 -14.36 -14.48 -3.31
N LYS A 193 -13.77 -15.10 -4.32
CA LYS A 193 -12.45 -15.74 -4.22
C LYS A 193 -11.60 -15.40 -5.42
N ILE A 194 -10.30 -15.36 -5.23
CA ILE A 194 -9.28 -15.25 -6.28
C ILE A 194 -8.16 -16.24 -6.02
N ASN A 195 -7.49 -16.66 -7.08
CA ASN A 195 -6.28 -17.46 -7.04
C ASN A 195 -5.14 -16.60 -7.59
N PRO A 196 -4.32 -15.98 -6.74
CA PRO A 196 -3.18 -15.17 -7.17
C PRO A 196 -2.23 -15.97 -8.07
N GLU A 197 -1.73 -15.31 -9.10
CA GLU A 197 -0.70 -15.88 -9.96
C GLU A 197 0.57 -16.16 -9.16
N GLN A 198 1.15 -17.34 -9.39
CA GLN A 198 2.41 -17.74 -8.77
C GLN A 198 3.57 -17.37 -9.69
N PRO A 199 4.57 -16.61 -9.24
CA PRO A 199 5.72 -16.25 -10.06
C PRO A 199 6.47 -17.48 -10.55
N ALA A 200 6.78 -17.53 -11.84
CA ALA A 200 7.53 -18.64 -12.44
C ALA A 200 9.01 -18.65 -12.05
N LYS A 201 9.55 -17.50 -11.62
CA LYS A 201 10.96 -17.32 -11.25
C LYS A 201 11.08 -16.49 -9.97
N GLN A 202 12.11 -16.80 -9.19
CA GLN A 202 12.50 -15.94 -8.07
C GLN A 202 13.01 -14.59 -8.59
N GLY A 203 12.61 -13.52 -7.90
CA GLY A 203 13.01 -12.14 -8.14
C GLY A 203 13.20 -11.39 -6.83
N PRO A 204 13.51 -10.09 -6.89
CA PRO A 204 13.53 -9.23 -5.71
C PRO A 204 12.19 -9.26 -4.95
N GLY A 205 12.23 -9.10 -3.63
CA GLY A 205 11.02 -9.00 -2.82
C GLY A 205 10.21 -7.75 -3.18
N TYR A 206 8.88 -7.85 -3.14
CA TYR A 206 7.97 -6.74 -3.46
C TYR A 206 6.67 -6.83 -2.66
N LEU A 207 5.98 -5.69 -2.58
CA LEU A 207 4.66 -5.61 -1.96
C LEU A 207 3.57 -5.78 -3.02
N LYS A 208 2.53 -6.57 -2.71
CA LYS A 208 1.40 -6.81 -3.59
C LYS A 208 0.08 -6.60 -2.86
N GLY A 209 -0.77 -5.73 -3.40
CA GLY A 209 -2.18 -5.62 -3.02
C GLY A 209 -3.04 -6.51 -3.91
N TYR A 210 -3.86 -7.35 -3.31
CA TYR A 210 -4.87 -8.16 -3.99
C TYR A 210 -6.23 -7.56 -3.74
N GLU A 211 -6.84 -6.99 -4.76
CA GLU A 211 -8.17 -6.38 -4.67
C GLU A 211 -9.24 -7.37 -5.11
N LEU A 212 -10.18 -7.67 -4.21
CA LEU A 212 -11.32 -8.51 -4.46
C LEU A 212 -12.57 -7.63 -4.60
N ASN A 213 -12.95 -7.35 -5.83
CA ASN A 213 -14.15 -6.58 -6.19
C ASN A 213 -15.37 -7.48 -6.31
N PHE A 214 -16.51 -7.05 -5.77
CA PHE A 214 -17.78 -7.76 -5.81
C PHE A 214 -18.97 -6.79 -5.86
N LYS A 215 -20.19 -7.30 -6.09
CA LYS A 215 -21.40 -6.48 -6.03
C LYS A 215 -21.55 -5.89 -4.61
N PRO A 216 -21.87 -4.59 -4.49
CA PRO A 216 -22.05 -3.97 -3.18
C PRO A 216 -23.02 -4.75 -2.29
N LEU A 217 -22.64 -5.01 -1.07
CA LEU A 217 -23.45 -5.71 -0.07
C LEU A 217 -23.47 -4.92 1.25
N LYS A 218 -24.55 -5.06 2.01
CA LYS A 218 -24.78 -4.37 3.29
C LYS A 218 -24.66 -5.36 4.42
N GLU A 219 -23.48 -5.41 5.06
CA GLU A 219 -23.16 -6.39 6.09
C GLU A 219 -22.41 -5.76 7.27
N LYS A 220 -22.41 -6.47 8.42
CA LYS A 220 -21.63 -6.11 9.62
C LYS A 220 -20.39 -6.96 9.80
N TYR A 221 -20.37 -8.16 9.24
CA TYR A 221 -19.26 -9.10 9.41
C TYR A 221 -18.65 -9.46 8.06
N LEU A 222 -17.34 -9.40 8.01
CA LEU A 222 -16.54 -10.00 6.95
C LEU A 222 -15.60 -11.03 7.55
N LYS A 223 -15.31 -12.09 6.81
CA LYS A 223 -14.20 -12.99 7.09
C LYS A 223 -13.30 -13.03 5.86
N VAL A 224 -12.03 -12.73 6.06
CA VAL A 224 -10.99 -12.87 5.05
C VAL A 224 -10.22 -14.14 5.33
N VAL A 225 -10.09 -15.00 4.31
CA VAL A 225 -9.32 -16.23 4.38
C VAL A 225 -8.19 -16.13 3.37
N VAL A 226 -6.95 -16.33 3.83
CA VAL A 226 -5.76 -16.37 2.97
C VAL A 226 -5.15 -17.76 3.10
N ILE A 227 -5.18 -18.52 2.01
CA ILE A 227 -4.69 -19.91 1.96
C ILE A 227 -3.27 -19.87 1.42
N PRO A 228 -2.26 -20.34 2.18
CA PRO A 228 -0.91 -20.46 1.71
C PRO A 228 -0.76 -21.56 0.66
N VAL A 229 0.28 -21.46 -0.17
CA VAL A 229 0.66 -22.59 -1.04
C VAL A 229 1.02 -23.81 -0.20
N ALA A 230 0.55 -24.97 -0.63
CA ALA A 230 0.99 -26.24 -0.03
C ALA A 230 2.48 -26.46 -0.35
N ARG A 231 3.25 -26.93 0.63
CA ARG A 231 4.63 -27.41 0.45
C ARG A 231 4.63 -28.91 0.20
#